data_f3cf2e3513566f7322aec0425146248f
#
_entry.id   f3cf2e3513566f7322aec0425146248f
#
_cell.length_a   1.000
_cell.length_b   1.000
_cell.length_c   1.000
_cell.angle_alpha   90.00
_cell.angle_beta   90.00
_cell.angle_gamma   90.00
#
_symmetry.space_group_name_H-M   'P 1'
#
loop_
_entity.id
_entity.type
_entity.pdbx_description
1 polymer ?
#
loop_
_entity_poly.entity_id
_entity_poly.type
_entity_poly.pdbx_seq_one_letter_code
_entity_poly.pdbx_strand_id
1 'polypeptide(L)' 'MTFGEKLQSLRQRAGMSQDALAERLQVSRQAVSRWERDETMPETDKVVAMADLFGVTT' A
#
# COMPACT_ATOMS: atom_id res chain seq x y z
N MET A 1 -10.16 -10.13 -6.67
CA MET A 1 -9.61 -9.18 -5.69
C MET A 1 -8.90 -8.07 -6.42
N THR A 2 -9.18 -6.83 -6.08
CA THR A 2 -8.55 -5.67 -6.72
C THR A 2 -7.21 -5.37 -6.06
N PHE A 3 -6.43 -4.51 -6.71
CA PHE A 3 -5.16 -4.04 -6.13
C PHE A 3 -5.40 -3.40 -4.75
N GLY A 4 -6.41 -2.54 -4.65
CA GLY A 4 -6.70 -1.85 -3.39
C GLY A 4 -7.08 -2.80 -2.28
N GLU A 5 -7.89 -3.79 -2.58
CA GLU A 5 -8.28 -4.81 -1.61
C GLU A 5 -7.06 -5.61 -1.15
N LYS A 6 -6.19 -5.96 -2.09
CA LYS A 6 -4.98 -6.70 -1.75
C LYS A 6 -4.06 -5.86 -0.88
N LEU A 7 -3.89 -4.59 -1.22
CA LEU A 7 -3.06 -3.69 -0.43
C LEU A 7 -3.59 -3.57 0.99
N GLN A 8 -4.89 -3.39 1.14
CA GLN A 8 -5.51 -3.28 2.45
C GLN A 8 -5.28 -4.56 3.27
N SER A 9 -5.45 -5.72 2.64
CA SER A 9 -5.23 -7.00 3.30
C SER A 9 -3.80 -7.14 3.79
N LEU A 10 -2.83 -6.83 2.95
CA LEU A 10 -1.41 -6.92 3.32
C LEU A 10 -1.09 -5.96 4.46
N ARG A 11 -1.62 -4.75 4.39
CA ARG A 11 -1.41 -3.75 5.44
C ARG A 11 -1.96 -4.24 6.78
N GLN A 12 -3.17 -4.77 6.76
CA GLN A 12 -3.81 -5.26 7.99
C GLN A 12 -3.07 -6.45 8.56
N ARG A 13 -2.58 -7.35 7.71
CA ARG A 13 -1.79 -8.50 8.16
C ARG A 13 -0.50 -8.05 8.82
N ALA A 14 0.08 -6.95 8.34
CA ALA A 14 1.30 -6.41 8.92
C ALA A 14 1.04 -5.59 10.18
N GLY A 15 -0.23 -5.43 10.56
CA GLY A 15 -0.59 -4.66 11.75
C GLY A 15 -0.39 -3.17 11.59
N MET A 16 -0.42 -2.67 10.35
CA MET A 16 -0.18 -1.26 10.07
C MET A 16 -1.47 -0.49 9.86
N SER A 17 -1.49 0.77 10.33
CA SER A 17 -2.52 1.72 9.95
C SER A 17 -2.18 2.30 8.56
N GLN A 18 -3.14 3.01 7.96
CA GLN A 18 -2.85 3.73 6.71
C GLN A 18 -1.74 4.76 6.92
N ASP A 19 -1.73 5.43 8.08
CA ASP A 19 -0.67 6.39 8.40
C ASP A 19 0.69 5.71 8.47
N ALA A 20 0.75 4.55 9.11
CA ALA A 20 2.02 3.81 9.23
C ALA A 20 2.55 3.39 7.87
N LEU A 21 1.68 2.89 7.00
CA LEU A 21 2.08 2.50 5.66
C LEU A 21 2.53 3.71 4.85
N ALA A 22 1.78 4.82 4.94
CA ALA A 22 2.13 6.04 4.24
C ALA A 22 3.53 6.54 4.63
N GLU A 23 3.83 6.50 5.93
CA GLU A 23 5.13 6.90 6.43
C GLU A 23 6.25 6.01 5.88
N ARG A 24 6.01 4.70 5.83
CA ARG A 24 7.00 3.76 5.29
C ARG A 24 7.28 4.00 3.82
N LEU A 25 6.25 4.41 3.08
CA LEU A 25 6.37 4.64 1.64
C LEU A 25 6.69 6.09 1.30
N GLN A 26 6.77 6.97 2.32
CA GLN A 26 7.03 8.39 2.15
C GLN A 26 6.00 9.07 1.26
N VAL A 27 4.74 8.75 1.50
CA VAL A 27 3.60 9.34 0.81
C VAL A 27 2.59 9.82 1.85
N SER A 28 1.57 10.56 1.41
CA SER A 28 0.51 10.98 2.30
C SER A 28 -0.43 9.84 2.63
N ARG A 29 -1.11 9.91 3.77
CA ARG A 29 -2.15 8.94 4.10
C ARG A 29 -3.25 8.93 3.05
N GLN A 30 -3.55 10.11 2.49
CA GLN A 30 -4.58 10.21 1.46
C GLN A 30 -4.22 9.38 0.23
N ALA A 31 -2.93 9.32 -0.13
CA ALA A 31 -2.49 8.50 -1.24
C ALA A 31 -2.80 7.03 -0.98
N VAL A 32 -2.44 6.54 0.22
CA VAL A 32 -2.73 5.14 0.59
C VAL A 32 -4.23 4.88 0.56
N SER A 33 -5.02 5.79 1.09
CA SER A 33 -6.47 5.66 1.11
C SER A 33 -7.04 5.53 -0.30
N ARG A 34 -6.57 6.37 -1.22
CA ARG A 34 -7.04 6.33 -2.61
C ARG A 34 -6.64 5.03 -3.30
N TRP A 35 -5.43 4.55 -3.04
CA TRP A 35 -4.98 3.27 -3.59
C TRP A 35 -5.86 2.12 -3.11
N GLU A 36 -6.21 2.12 -1.83
CA GLU A 36 -7.03 1.06 -1.26
C GLU A 36 -8.46 1.10 -1.76
N ARG A 37 -8.93 2.26 -2.22
CA ARG A 37 -10.25 2.41 -2.82
C ARG A 37 -10.23 2.24 -4.34
N ASP A 38 -9.08 1.94 -4.91
CA ASP A 38 -8.90 1.79 -6.36
C ASP A 38 -9.21 3.07 -7.12
N GLU A 39 -9.08 4.23 -6.46
CA GLU A 39 -9.28 5.52 -7.11
C GLU A 39 -8.08 5.94 -7.92
N THR A 40 -6.88 5.61 -7.44
CA THR A 40 -5.63 5.87 -8.14
C THR A 40 -4.70 4.68 -7.94
N MET A 41 -3.68 4.60 -8.78
CA MET A 41 -2.65 3.55 -8.68
C MET A 41 -1.33 4.17 -8.25
N PRO A 42 -0.54 3.48 -7.44
CA PRO A 42 0.80 3.95 -7.12
C PRO A 42 1.73 3.84 -8.32
N GLU A 43 2.78 4.66 -8.30
CA GLU A 43 3.82 4.58 -9.31
C GLU A 43 4.63 3.30 -9.09
N THR A 44 5.37 2.89 -10.14
CA THR A 44 6.12 1.64 -10.12
C THR A 44 7.09 1.54 -8.95
N ASP A 45 7.79 2.63 -8.64
CA ASP A 45 8.73 2.64 -7.52
C ASP A 45 8.03 2.37 -6.18
N LYS A 46 6.82 2.87 -6.03
CA LYS A 46 6.05 2.61 -4.81
C LYS A 46 5.56 1.18 -4.76
N VAL A 47 5.19 0.60 -5.90
CA VAL A 47 4.79 -0.81 -5.95
C VAL A 47 5.96 -1.70 -5.54
N VAL A 48 7.15 -1.42 -6.04
CA VAL A 48 8.35 -2.18 -5.67
C VAL A 48 8.63 -2.04 -4.18
N ALA A 49 8.51 -0.83 -3.64
CA ALA A 49 8.71 -0.60 -2.21
C ALA A 49 7.71 -1.39 -1.37
N MET A 50 6.46 -1.46 -1.81
CA MET A 50 5.44 -2.26 -1.14
C MET A 50 5.78 -3.74 -1.15
N ALA A 51 6.24 -4.25 -2.28
CA ALA A 51 6.61 -5.66 -2.40
C ALA A 51 7.74 -5.99 -1.42
N ASP A 52 8.74 -5.13 -1.33
CA ASP A 52 9.83 -5.31 -0.38
C ASP A 52 9.32 -5.26 1.06
N LEU A 53 8.47 -4.27 1.35
CA LEU A 53 7.96 -4.07 2.70
C LEU A 53 7.15 -5.26 3.20
N PHE A 54 6.31 -5.81 2.33
CA PHE A 54 5.43 -6.91 2.70
C PHE A 54 6.06 -8.29 2.44
N GLY A 55 7.24 -8.33 1.84
CA GLY A 55 7.93 -9.59 1.58
C GLY A 55 7.25 -10.48 0.55
N VAL A 56 6.52 -9.88 -0.39
CA VAL A 56 5.86 -10.64 -1.46
C VAL A 56 6.62 -10.47 -2.75
N THR A 57 6.55 -11.49 -3.62
CA THR A 57 7.14 -11.40 -4.94
C THR A 57 6.12 -10.82 -5.92
N THR A 58 6.59 -10.03 -6.83
CA THR A 58 5.76 -9.46 -7.89
C THR A 58 5.85 -10.29 -9.15
#